data_479b7f71ea7d523242c70f5a4035b07e
#
_entry.id   479b7f71ea7d523242c70f5a4035b07e
#
_cell.length_a   1.000
_cell.length_b   1.000
_cell.length_c   1.000
_cell.angle_alpha   90.00
_cell.angle_beta   90.00
_cell.angle_gamma   90.00
#
_symmetry.space_group_name_H-M   'P 1'
#
loop_
_entity.id
_entity.type
_entity.pdbx_description
1 polymer ?
#
loop_
_entity_poly.entity_id
_entity_poly.type
_entity_poly.pdbx_seq_one_letter_code
_entity_poly.pdbx_strand_id
1 'polypeptide(L)'
;MKKAHKAVRPIGGYVLAKEPIEINVGRPRTKLTVRNTGDRPIQVGSHYHFFEANRYLDFDRGASFGQRLDIPANTAVRFEPGDEKEVTLVPYAGKQFVYGFSNLVDGWTGDGPKPDYRPNREAAIERAQKLGFKFRTDPKSSKK
;
A
#
# COMPACT_ATOMS: atom_id res chain seq x y z
N MET A 1 15.88 25.25 -13.54
CA MET A 1 15.38 25.33 -13.89
C MET A 1 14.70 25.25 -14.47
N LYS A 2 14.50 25.10 -14.66
CA LYS A 2 13.97 25.05 -15.34
C LYS A 2 12.98 25.28 -15.75
N LYS A 3 12.85 25.45 -16.30
CA LYS A 3 11.85 25.92 -16.70
C LYS A 3 11.19 25.38 -17.77
N ALA A 4 11.41 24.31 -18.10
CA ALA A 4 10.77 23.68 -19.15
C ALA A 4 9.31 23.78 -19.05
N HIS A 5 8.89 23.82 -17.91
CA HIS A 5 7.53 23.82 -17.78
C HIS A 5 6.90 25.08 -18.18
N LYS A 6 7.68 25.98 -18.60
CA LYS A 6 7.13 27.09 -19.02
C LYS A 6 6.66 26.92 -20.32
N ALA A 7 6.93 25.85 -20.96
CA ALA A 7 6.43 25.60 -22.27
C ALA A 7 4.95 25.62 -22.25
N VAL A 8 4.38 26.15 -23.27
CA VAL A 8 2.97 26.23 -23.36
C VAL A 8 2.38 24.86 -23.51
N ARG A 9 1.38 24.55 -22.74
CA ARG A 9 0.74 23.30 -22.87
C ARG A 9 -0.38 23.40 -23.81
N PRO A 10 -0.54 22.50 -24.73
CA PRO A 10 -1.72 22.49 -25.59
C PRO A 10 -2.95 22.18 -24.74
N ILE A 11 -4.06 22.74 -25.10
CA ILE A 11 -5.28 22.46 -24.39
C ILE A 11 -5.60 21.00 -24.57
N GLY A 12 -5.84 20.31 -23.47
CA GLY A 12 -6.16 18.89 -23.52
C GLY A 12 -4.97 17.98 -23.71
N GLY A 13 -3.77 18.54 -23.73
CA GLY A 13 -2.58 17.75 -23.90
C GLY A 13 -1.68 17.75 -22.70
N TYR A 14 -0.53 17.11 -22.84
CA TYR A 14 0.42 17.01 -21.75
C TYR A 14 1.79 17.44 -22.21
N VAL A 15 2.53 18.01 -21.29
CA VAL A 15 3.95 18.21 -21.48
C VAL A 15 4.64 17.21 -20.58
N LEU A 16 5.33 16.27 -21.18
CA LEU A 16 5.96 15.21 -20.39
C LEU A 16 7.38 15.60 -20.05
N ALA A 17 7.77 15.32 -18.81
CA ALA A 17 9.13 15.58 -18.39
C ALA A 17 10.04 14.55 -19.00
N LYS A 18 11.28 14.93 -19.25
CA LYS A 18 12.24 14.00 -19.77
C LYS A 18 12.67 13.02 -18.72
N GLU A 19 12.70 13.46 -17.49
CA GLU A 19 13.11 12.59 -16.42
C GLU A 19 11.91 12.05 -15.68
N PRO A 20 12.02 10.86 -15.09
CA PRO A 20 10.90 10.32 -14.33
C PRO A 20 10.53 11.24 -13.18
N ILE A 21 9.26 11.28 -12.85
CA ILE A 21 8.80 12.04 -11.72
C ILE A 21 8.74 11.09 -10.55
N GLU A 22 9.41 11.46 -9.47
CA GLU A 22 9.40 10.63 -8.28
C GLU A 22 8.21 11.04 -7.42
N ILE A 23 7.35 10.08 -7.11
CA ILE A 23 6.20 10.34 -6.27
C ILE A 23 6.52 9.99 -4.83
N ASN A 24 5.78 10.57 -3.90
CA ASN A 24 5.94 10.29 -2.46
C ASN A 24 7.36 10.51 -1.95
N VAL A 25 8.00 11.57 -2.46
CA VAL A 25 9.35 11.88 -2.06
C VAL A 25 9.43 12.13 -0.57
N GLY A 26 10.44 11.58 0.07
CA GLY A 26 10.66 11.80 1.49
C GLY A 26 9.79 10.98 2.41
N ARG A 27 8.93 10.14 1.89
CA ARG A 27 8.09 9.30 2.72
C ARG A 27 8.75 7.95 2.94
N PRO A 28 8.60 7.36 4.13
CA PRO A 28 9.19 6.04 4.37
C PRO A 28 8.52 5.01 3.49
N ARG A 29 9.26 4.00 3.08
CA ARG A 29 8.74 2.94 2.22
C ARG A 29 8.99 1.59 2.85
N THR A 30 8.06 0.69 2.63
CA THR A 30 8.15 -0.68 3.11
C THR A 30 8.07 -1.60 1.90
N LYS A 31 8.94 -2.58 1.82
CA LYS A 31 8.90 -3.55 0.74
C LYS A 31 8.45 -4.88 1.28
N LEU A 32 7.53 -5.50 0.58
CA LEU A 32 6.97 -6.79 0.99
C LEU A 32 6.89 -7.71 -0.20
N THR A 33 7.02 -8.99 0.06
CA THR A 33 6.76 -10.02 -0.95
C THR A 33 5.33 -10.51 -0.78
N VAL A 34 4.59 -10.50 -1.87
CA VAL A 34 3.16 -10.84 -1.87
C VAL A 34 2.93 -11.98 -2.84
N ARG A 35 2.21 -13.00 -2.40
CA ARG A 35 1.90 -14.14 -3.25
C ARG A 35 0.39 -14.32 -3.35
N ASN A 36 -0.11 -14.56 -4.56
CA ASN A 36 -1.52 -14.87 -4.75
C ASN A 36 -1.71 -16.38 -4.57
N THR A 37 -2.36 -16.77 -3.49
CA THR A 37 -2.59 -18.18 -3.20
C THR A 37 -3.94 -18.67 -3.71
N GLY A 38 -4.70 -17.80 -4.35
CA GLY A 38 -6.01 -18.18 -4.88
C GLY A 38 -5.91 -18.72 -6.29
N ASP A 39 -7.05 -18.97 -6.90
CA ASP A 39 -7.10 -19.52 -8.23
C ASP A 39 -7.57 -18.49 -9.27
N ARG A 40 -7.64 -17.24 -8.89
CA ARG A 40 -8.06 -16.17 -9.79
C ARG A 40 -7.12 -14.99 -9.67
N PRO A 41 -7.03 -14.16 -10.71
CA PRO A 41 -6.21 -12.97 -10.63
C PRO A 41 -6.78 -12.02 -9.59
N ILE A 42 -5.91 -11.30 -8.90
CA ILE A 42 -6.30 -10.31 -7.91
C ILE A 42 -5.61 -9.01 -8.26
N GLN A 43 -6.37 -7.92 -8.24
CA GLN A 43 -5.84 -6.62 -8.57
C GLN A 43 -6.06 -5.69 -7.40
N VAL A 44 -5.02 -4.95 -7.02
CA VAL A 44 -5.12 -4.03 -5.88
C VAL A 44 -4.84 -2.62 -6.38
N GLY A 45 -5.75 -1.72 -6.12
CA GLY A 45 -5.60 -0.33 -6.56
C GLY A 45 -4.61 0.44 -5.73
N SER A 46 -4.15 1.56 -6.27
CA SER A 46 -3.09 2.34 -5.66
C SER A 46 -3.41 2.83 -4.26
N HIS A 47 -4.64 3.18 -4.00
CA HIS A 47 -5.02 3.77 -2.71
C HIS A 47 -5.78 2.83 -1.80
N TYR A 48 -5.84 1.55 -2.14
CA TYR A 48 -6.48 0.57 -1.26
C TYR A 48 -5.58 0.35 -0.05
N HIS A 49 -6.19 0.21 1.14
CA HIS A 49 -5.44 -0.06 2.36
C HIS A 49 -4.86 -1.47 2.22
N PHE A 50 -3.57 -1.57 1.96
CA PHE A 50 -2.98 -2.83 1.54
C PHE A 50 -3.15 -3.92 2.59
N PHE A 51 -3.13 -3.56 3.85
CA PHE A 51 -3.39 -4.49 4.94
C PHE A 51 -4.69 -5.28 4.73
N GLU A 52 -5.70 -4.64 4.14
CA GLU A 52 -7.01 -5.25 3.96
C GLU A 52 -7.21 -5.89 2.59
N ALA A 53 -6.15 -6.03 1.80
CA ALA A 53 -6.27 -6.59 0.47
C ALA A 53 -6.76 -8.04 0.54
N ASN A 54 -7.23 -8.54 -0.58
CA ASN A 54 -7.90 -9.83 -0.70
C ASN A 54 -7.29 -10.90 0.20
N ARG A 55 -8.14 -11.66 0.85
CA ARG A 55 -7.68 -12.65 1.85
C ARG A 55 -6.76 -13.72 1.27
N TYR A 56 -6.79 -13.97 -0.02
CA TYR A 56 -5.93 -14.96 -0.62
C TYR A 56 -4.54 -14.45 -0.94
N LEU A 57 -4.29 -13.16 -0.77
CA LEU A 57 -2.94 -12.64 -0.90
C LEU A 57 -2.20 -12.91 0.41
N ASP A 58 -1.06 -13.57 0.29
CA ASP A 58 -0.28 -13.98 1.44
C ASP A 58 0.94 -13.07 1.57
N PHE A 59 0.99 -12.28 2.62
CA PHE A 59 2.08 -11.35 2.85
C PHE A 59 2.08 -10.95 4.33
N ASP A 60 3.08 -10.19 4.72
CA ASP A 60 3.18 -9.72 6.10
C ASP A 60 2.21 -8.56 6.29
N ARG A 61 0.98 -8.87 6.63
CA ARG A 61 -0.04 -7.84 6.76
C ARG A 61 0.25 -6.87 7.88
N GLY A 62 0.83 -7.36 8.98
CA GLY A 62 1.16 -6.47 10.07
C GLY A 62 2.10 -5.36 9.66
N ALA A 63 3.06 -5.66 8.80
CA ALA A 63 4.00 -4.65 8.33
C ALA A 63 3.34 -3.67 7.38
N SER A 64 2.22 -4.04 6.77
CA SER A 64 1.54 -3.18 5.79
C SER A 64 0.47 -2.30 6.40
N PHE A 65 0.26 -2.39 7.70
CA PHE A 65 -0.82 -1.64 8.35
C PHE A 65 -0.64 -0.13 8.11
N GLY A 66 -1.70 0.53 7.67
CA GLY A 66 -1.68 1.96 7.45
C GLY A 66 -0.99 2.39 6.18
N GLN A 67 -0.74 1.47 5.26
CA GLN A 67 0.01 1.79 4.06
C GLN A 67 -0.74 1.42 2.79
N ARG A 68 -0.34 2.04 1.70
CA ARG A 68 -0.90 1.78 0.38
C ARG A 68 0.24 1.58 -0.59
N LEU A 69 -0.07 1.10 -1.79
CA LEU A 69 0.96 0.90 -2.80
C LEU A 69 1.60 2.22 -3.20
N ASP A 70 2.91 2.21 -3.40
CA ASP A 70 3.66 3.38 -3.84
C ASP A 70 3.66 3.39 -5.37
N ILE A 71 2.49 3.63 -5.95
CA ILE A 71 2.31 3.70 -7.39
C ILE A 71 1.40 4.87 -7.69
N PRO A 72 1.38 5.35 -8.93
CA PRO A 72 0.57 6.52 -9.25
C PRO A 72 -0.91 6.27 -9.02
N ALA A 73 -1.63 7.32 -8.68
CA ALA A 73 -3.07 7.24 -8.47
C ALA A 73 -3.75 6.67 -9.72
N ASN A 74 -4.83 5.95 -9.49
CA ASN A 74 -5.61 5.33 -10.57
C ASN A 74 -4.89 4.21 -11.31
N THR A 75 -3.83 3.69 -10.75
CA THR A 75 -3.18 2.50 -11.29
C THR A 75 -3.33 1.36 -10.29
N ALA A 76 -2.91 0.18 -10.66
CA ALA A 76 -3.08 -1.00 -9.83
C ALA A 76 -1.99 -2.01 -10.11
N VAL A 77 -1.80 -2.93 -9.16
CA VAL A 77 -0.90 -4.06 -9.35
C VAL A 77 -1.77 -5.31 -9.45
N ARG A 78 -1.49 -6.15 -10.43
CA ARG A 78 -2.22 -7.37 -10.65
C ARG A 78 -1.36 -8.57 -10.29
N PHE A 79 -1.95 -9.51 -9.56
CA PHE A 79 -1.27 -10.73 -9.17
C PHE A 79 -2.00 -11.90 -9.82
N GLU A 80 -1.33 -12.64 -10.70
CA GLU A 80 -1.93 -13.83 -11.29
C GLU A 80 -1.88 -14.98 -10.28
N PRO A 81 -2.71 -16.01 -10.42
CA PRO A 81 -2.65 -17.13 -9.49
C PRO A 81 -1.23 -17.69 -9.42
N GLY A 82 -0.72 -17.82 -8.21
CA GLY A 82 0.62 -18.32 -7.98
C GLY A 82 1.74 -17.31 -8.10
N ASP A 83 1.42 -16.10 -8.60
CA ASP A 83 2.44 -15.05 -8.71
C ASP A 83 2.99 -14.66 -7.35
N GLU A 84 4.27 -14.39 -7.33
CA GLU A 84 4.90 -13.84 -6.15
C GLU A 84 5.67 -12.61 -6.60
N LYS A 85 5.36 -11.45 -6.05
CA LYS A 85 5.96 -10.19 -6.43
C LYS A 85 6.34 -9.38 -5.23
N GLU A 86 7.38 -8.57 -5.38
CA GLU A 86 7.73 -7.61 -4.34
C GLU A 86 7.02 -6.31 -4.66
N VAL A 87 6.39 -5.71 -3.66
CA VAL A 87 5.71 -4.43 -3.81
C VAL A 87 6.29 -3.45 -2.80
N THR A 88 6.17 -2.17 -3.12
CA THR A 88 6.62 -1.10 -2.23
C THR A 88 5.39 -0.35 -1.73
N LEU A 89 5.35 -0.09 -0.44
CA LEU A 89 4.23 0.58 0.19
C LEU A 89 4.67 1.88 0.84
N VAL A 90 3.74 2.82 0.97
CA VAL A 90 3.98 4.07 1.68
C VAL A 90 2.81 4.32 2.62
N PRO A 91 3.01 4.99 3.75
CA PRO A 91 1.91 5.31 4.65
C PRO A 91 0.94 6.29 4.01
N TYR A 92 -0.30 6.24 4.42
CA TYR A 92 -1.26 7.25 4.03
C TYR A 92 -0.82 8.61 4.56
N ALA A 93 -1.15 9.64 3.82
CA ALA A 93 -0.87 11.00 4.25
C ALA A 93 -2.08 11.55 5.03
N GLY A 94 -1.98 12.78 5.42
CA GLY A 94 -3.07 13.45 6.10
C GLY A 94 -3.30 12.90 7.47
N LYS A 95 -4.55 12.73 7.86
CA LYS A 95 -4.88 12.26 9.20
C LYS A 95 -4.85 10.76 9.34
N GLN A 96 -4.62 10.06 8.24
CA GLN A 96 -4.40 8.61 8.27
C GLN A 96 -5.59 7.78 8.76
N PHE A 97 -6.79 8.23 8.49
CA PHE A 97 -7.97 7.43 8.78
C PHE A 97 -8.37 6.63 7.55
N VAL A 98 -8.77 5.38 7.75
CA VAL A 98 -9.27 4.53 6.67
C VAL A 98 -10.63 3.99 7.06
N TYR A 99 -11.54 3.94 6.10
CA TYR A 99 -12.88 3.43 6.35
C TYR A 99 -13.31 2.58 5.16
N GLY A 100 -14.06 1.54 5.42
CA GLY A 100 -14.52 0.65 4.36
C GLY A 100 -13.50 -0.41 4.04
N PHE A 101 -13.11 -0.50 2.77
CA PHE A 101 -12.23 -1.56 2.29
C PHE A 101 -12.79 -2.91 2.68
N SER A 102 -12.09 -3.68 3.51
CA SER A 102 -12.61 -4.96 4.00
C SER A 102 -13.13 -4.84 5.43
N ASN A 103 -13.31 -3.61 5.89
CA ASN A 103 -13.84 -3.31 7.22
C ASN A 103 -13.03 -3.91 8.35
N LEU A 104 -11.73 -4.00 8.16
CA LEU A 104 -10.87 -4.55 9.20
C LEU A 104 -10.45 -3.50 10.22
N VAL A 105 -10.41 -2.24 9.83
CA VAL A 105 -9.93 -1.18 10.71
C VAL A 105 -11.02 -0.15 10.99
N ASP A 106 -11.51 0.48 9.93
CA ASP A 106 -12.51 1.55 10.02
C ASP A 106 -12.12 2.58 11.07
N GLY A 107 -10.90 3.08 10.97
CA GLY A 107 -10.44 4.04 11.95
C GLY A 107 -9.04 4.54 11.65
N TRP A 108 -8.40 5.01 12.69
CA TRP A 108 -7.09 5.65 12.58
C TRP A 108 -5.99 4.60 12.43
N THR A 109 -5.07 4.84 11.50
CA THR A 109 -3.96 3.93 11.26
C THR A 109 -2.62 4.55 11.64
N GLY A 110 -2.62 5.76 12.20
CA GLY A 110 -1.37 6.44 12.48
C GLY A 110 -0.72 6.01 13.77
N ASP A 111 0.42 6.60 14.01
CA ASP A 111 1.21 6.35 15.20
C ASP A 111 0.73 7.26 16.30
N GLY A 112 0.91 6.85 17.51
CA GLY A 112 0.69 7.71 18.66
C GLY A 112 1.92 8.54 18.92
N PRO A 113 2.13 8.93 20.17
CA PRO A 113 3.29 9.76 20.51
C PRO A 113 4.62 9.07 20.27
N LYS A 114 4.63 7.74 20.25
CA LYS A 114 5.86 7.00 20.01
C LYS A 114 5.82 6.43 18.62
N PRO A 115 6.97 6.30 17.98
CA PRO A 115 7.00 5.88 16.59
C PRO A 115 6.33 4.56 16.28
N ASP A 116 6.37 3.62 17.19
CA ASP A 116 5.79 2.32 16.90
C ASP A 116 4.41 2.11 17.49
N TYR A 117 3.81 3.15 18.06
CA TYR A 117 2.52 3.00 18.70
C TYR A 117 1.40 3.12 17.68
N ARG A 118 0.69 2.05 17.48
CA ARG A 118 -0.41 2.01 16.52
C ARG A 118 -1.63 1.43 17.21
N PRO A 119 -2.45 2.28 17.79
CA PRO A 119 -3.53 1.81 18.68
C PRO A 119 -4.51 0.84 18.05
N ASN A 120 -4.76 0.93 16.76
CA ASN A 120 -5.73 0.04 16.13
C ASN A 120 -5.13 -1.16 15.44
N ARG A 121 -3.81 -1.28 15.44
CA ARG A 121 -3.15 -2.31 14.65
C ARG A 121 -3.41 -3.71 15.17
N GLU A 122 -3.23 -3.92 16.48
CA GLU A 122 -3.37 -5.28 17.02
C GLU A 122 -4.79 -5.81 16.89
N ALA A 123 -5.77 -4.97 17.13
CA ALA A 123 -7.16 -5.40 16.98
C ALA A 123 -7.47 -5.73 15.52
N ALA A 124 -6.91 -4.97 14.58
CA ALA A 124 -7.13 -5.23 13.18
C ALA A 124 -6.48 -6.54 12.75
N ILE A 125 -5.27 -6.83 13.24
CA ILE A 125 -4.59 -8.07 12.94
C ILE A 125 -5.41 -9.25 13.45
N GLU A 126 -5.89 -9.16 14.67
CA GLU A 126 -6.68 -10.24 15.24
C GLU A 126 -7.95 -10.46 14.43
N ARG A 127 -8.61 -9.37 14.02
CA ARG A 127 -9.83 -9.49 13.23
C ARG A 127 -9.56 -10.15 11.90
N ALA A 128 -8.46 -9.77 11.25
CA ALA A 128 -8.10 -10.34 9.96
C ALA A 128 -7.79 -11.84 10.10
N GLN A 129 -7.11 -12.21 11.15
CA GLN A 129 -6.80 -13.62 11.36
C GLN A 129 -8.07 -14.44 11.58
N LYS A 130 -9.01 -13.91 12.33
CA LYS A 130 -10.26 -14.61 12.56
C LYS A 130 -11.06 -14.79 11.29
N LEU A 131 -10.95 -13.86 10.36
CA LEU A 131 -11.69 -13.93 9.11
C LEU A 131 -10.96 -14.69 8.02
N GLY A 132 -9.81 -15.26 8.32
CA GLY A 132 -9.12 -16.12 7.36
C GLY A 132 -8.22 -15.40 6.36
N PHE A 133 -7.86 -14.16 6.63
CA PHE A 133 -6.90 -13.46 5.79
C PHE A 133 -5.52 -14.07 6.01
N LYS A 134 -4.77 -14.29 4.95
CA LYS A 134 -3.47 -14.94 5.08
C LYS A 134 -2.40 -13.98 5.53
N PHE A 135 -1.54 -14.48 6.40
CA PHE A 135 -0.42 -13.72 6.91
C PHE A 135 0.86 -14.49 6.62
N ARG A 136 1.85 -13.80 6.13
CA ARG A 136 3.13 -14.42 5.87
C ARG A 136 4.18 -13.62 6.61
N THR A 137 5.10 -14.28 7.24
CA THR A 137 6.21 -13.61 7.87
C THR A 137 7.34 -13.53 6.86
N ASP A 138 7.64 -12.33 6.43
CA ASP A 138 8.71 -12.13 5.49
C ASP A 138 9.98 -11.94 6.31
N PRO A 139 10.99 -12.76 6.13
CA PRO A 139 12.20 -12.63 6.91
C PRO A 139 12.80 -11.22 6.90
N LYS A 140 12.68 -10.51 5.79
CA LYS A 140 13.21 -9.17 5.75
C LYS A 140 12.40 -8.18 6.51
N SER A 141 11.10 -8.34 6.54
CA SER A 141 10.25 -7.37 7.19
C SER A 141 9.98 -7.70 8.65
N SER A 142 10.29 -8.90 9.07
CA SER A 142 10.06 -9.26 10.44
C SER A 142 11.14 -8.79 11.39
N LYS A 143 12.25 -8.27 10.83
CA LYS A 143 13.24 -7.80 11.68
C LYS A 143 12.88 -6.50 12.12
N LYS A 144 12.88 -6.20 13.05
CA LYS A 144 12.52 -4.95 13.34
C LYS A 144 12.80 -4.52 14.41
#